data_b16e11df8cb954657a4c0b6c1e56ea63
#
_entry.id   b16e11df8cb954657a4c0b6c1e56ea63
#
_cell.length_a   1.000
_cell.length_b   1.000
_cell.length_c   1.000
_cell.angle_alpha   90.00
_cell.angle_beta   90.00
_cell.angle_gamma   90.00
#
_symmetry.space_group_name_H-M   'P 1'
#
loop_
_entity.id
_entity.type
_entity.pdbx_description
1 polymer ?
#
loop_
_entity_poly.entity_id
_entity_poly.type
_entity_poly.pdbx_seq_one_letter_code
_entity_poly.pdbx_strand_id
1 'polypeptide(L)'
;MAKVLLGFMGVGKSSVAPFLDGRFVDMDQVIEEKIGMSIADCFAKEGEASFRQIESETLEALLQEGDDVIISTGGGVVVTERNRQLLAKNRKHNVWLYASFDVVYDRIQKDTKNQRPLFLNHSKEEFKDIYDGRMALYQSLADLVITVDNRTPEEVARFIKCM
;
A
#
# COMPACT_ATOMS: atom_id res chain seq x y z
N MET A 1 -6.81 -17.54 -1.93
CA MET A 1 -5.71 -16.66 -1.51
C MET A 1 -6.23 -15.23 -1.35
N ALA A 2 -5.70 -14.52 -0.38
CA ALA A 2 -6.11 -13.13 -0.13
C ALA A 2 -5.78 -12.24 -1.34
N LYS A 3 -6.64 -11.26 -1.60
CA LYS A 3 -6.35 -10.21 -2.58
C LYS A 3 -5.48 -9.15 -1.91
N VAL A 4 -4.50 -8.63 -2.63
CA VAL A 4 -3.58 -7.61 -2.10
C VAL A 4 -3.64 -6.38 -2.99
N LEU A 5 -3.86 -5.22 -2.38
CA LEU A 5 -3.81 -3.94 -3.07
C LEU A 5 -2.43 -3.32 -2.85
N LEU A 6 -1.71 -3.15 -3.94
CA LEU A 6 -0.41 -2.48 -3.96
C LEU A 6 -0.57 -1.08 -4.55
N GLY A 7 0.26 -0.17 -4.14
CA GLY A 7 0.27 1.17 -4.70
C GLY A 7 0.97 2.16 -3.80
N PHE A 8 1.41 3.25 -4.40
CA PHE A 8 2.09 4.32 -3.69
C PHE A 8 1.14 5.01 -2.70
N MET A 9 1.68 5.67 -1.69
CA MET A 9 0.84 6.49 -0.81
C MET A 9 0.06 7.51 -1.64
N GLY A 10 -1.18 7.79 -1.25
CA GLY A 10 -2.02 8.77 -1.94
C GLY A 10 -2.76 8.25 -3.17
N VAL A 11 -2.61 6.97 -3.56
CA VAL A 11 -3.37 6.43 -4.70
C VAL A 11 -4.83 6.11 -4.37
N GLY A 12 -5.18 6.07 -3.08
CA GLY A 12 -6.56 5.86 -2.65
C GLY A 12 -6.93 4.41 -2.35
N LYS A 13 -5.98 3.60 -1.89
CA LYS A 13 -6.25 2.20 -1.50
C LYS A 13 -7.39 2.09 -0.47
N SER A 14 -7.39 2.95 0.53
CA SER A 14 -8.44 2.95 1.57
C SER A 14 -9.80 3.44 1.05
N SER A 15 -9.81 4.28 0.04
CA SER A 15 -11.04 4.87 -0.50
C SER A 15 -11.92 3.87 -1.24
N VAL A 16 -11.35 2.75 -1.69
CA VAL A 16 -12.12 1.70 -2.39
C VAL A 16 -12.83 0.75 -1.43
N ALA A 17 -12.42 0.74 -0.16
CA ALA A 17 -12.93 -0.21 0.83
C ALA A 17 -14.46 -0.27 0.95
N PRO A 18 -15.19 0.88 0.99
CA PRO A 18 -16.66 0.84 1.13
C PRO A 18 -17.37 0.17 -0.03
N PHE A 19 -16.72 0.03 -1.18
CA PHE A 19 -17.30 -0.51 -2.40
C PHE A 19 -16.88 -1.94 -2.69
N LEU A 20 -16.08 -2.55 -1.80
CA LEU A 20 -15.61 -3.92 -1.97
C LEU A 20 -16.40 -4.90 -1.13
N ASP A 21 -16.52 -6.13 -1.63
CA ASP A 21 -17.08 -7.24 -0.87
C ASP A 21 -15.95 -7.95 -0.13
N GLY A 22 -16.28 -8.58 1.00
CA GLY A 22 -15.30 -9.28 1.81
C GLY A 22 -14.74 -8.42 2.93
N ARG A 23 -13.71 -8.92 3.58
CA ARG A 23 -13.09 -8.26 4.74
C ARG A 23 -11.89 -7.42 4.30
N PHE A 24 -12.05 -6.12 4.32
CA PHE A 24 -10.97 -5.18 4.02
C PHE A 24 -10.08 -4.99 5.25
N VAL A 25 -8.79 -5.16 5.08
CA VAL A 25 -7.80 -5.00 6.14
C VAL A 25 -6.77 -3.96 5.72
N ASP A 26 -6.68 -2.87 6.47
CA ASP A 26 -5.61 -1.89 6.31
C ASP A 26 -4.41 -2.36 7.13
N MET A 27 -3.35 -2.76 6.45
CA MET A 27 -2.18 -3.36 7.08
C MET A 27 -1.47 -2.39 8.01
N ASP A 28 -1.38 -1.11 7.64
CA ASP A 28 -0.78 -0.10 8.52
C ASP A 28 -1.54 0.06 9.83
N GLN A 29 -2.87 0.04 9.76
CA GLN A 29 -3.71 0.11 10.95
C GLN A 29 -3.50 -1.13 11.84
N VAL A 30 -3.42 -2.31 11.26
CA VAL A 30 -3.14 -3.55 12.00
C VAL A 30 -1.82 -3.45 12.73
N ILE A 31 -0.79 -2.94 12.07
CA ILE A 31 0.53 -2.75 12.68
C ILE A 31 0.46 -1.77 13.84
N GLU A 32 -0.17 -0.62 13.64
CA GLU A 32 -0.28 0.41 14.68
C GLU A 32 -1.02 -0.10 15.92
N GLU A 33 -2.07 -0.88 15.74
CA GLU A 33 -2.79 -1.51 16.86
C GLU A 33 -1.91 -2.53 17.59
N LYS A 34 -1.13 -3.30 16.84
CA LYS A 34 -0.25 -4.32 17.39
C LYS A 34 0.88 -3.75 18.24
N ILE A 35 1.48 -2.65 17.79
CA ILE A 35 2.64 -2.03 18.47
C ILE A 35 2.23 -0.96 19.46
N GLY A 36 0.98 -0.50 19.44
CA GLY A 36 0.49 0.52 20.37
C GLY A 36 1.02 1.93 20.14
N MET A 37 1.48 2.21 18.92
CA MET A 37 1.99 3.54 18.53
C MET A 37 1.77 3.76 17.04
N SER A 38 1.96 5.01 16.58
CA SER A 38 1.93 5.30 15.15
C SER A 38 3.16 4.74 14.43
N ILE A 39 3.04 4.52 13.13
CA ILE A 39 4.18 4.08 12.31
C ILE A 39 5.29 5.12 12.36
N ALA A 40 4.95 6.42 12.32
CA ALA A 40 5.94 7.50 12.44
C ALA A 40 6.72 7.41 13.76
N ASP A 41 6.03 7.15 14.87
CA ASP A 41 6.68 6.97 16.17
C ASP A 41 7.57 5.72 16.20
N CYS A 42 7.14 4.65 15.58
CA CYS A 42 7.93 3.43 15.46
C CYS A 42 9.24 3.69 14.70
N PHE A 43 9.19 4.40 13.60
CA PHE A 43 10.39 4.80 12.85
C PHE A 43 11.33 5.64 13.71
N ALA A 44 10.77 6.58 14.47
CA ALA A 44 11.57 7.50 15.29
C ALA A 44 12.23 6.80 16.48
N LYS A 45 11.52 5.86 17.13
CA LYS A 45 11.98 5.21 18.36
C LYS A 45 12.77 3.94 18.10
N GLU A 46 12.37 3.13 17.13
CA GLU A 46 12.93 1.80 16.92
C GLU A 46 13.63 1.64 15.58
N GLY A 47 13.46 2.58 14.66
CA GLY A 47 14.10 2.60 13.36
C GLY A 47 13.34 1.80 12.29
N GLU A 48 13.74 2.02 11.05
CA GLU A 48 13.10 1.42 9.88
C GLU A 48 13.21 -0.10 9.87
N ALA A 49 14.37 -0.65 10.25
CA ALA A 49 14.58 -2.09 10.22
C ALA A 49 13.59 -2.84 11.12
N SER A 50 13.32 -2.33 12.32
CA SER A 50 12.34 -2.91 13.25
C SER A 50 10.94 -2.85 12.66
N PHE A 51 10.55 -1.72 12.07
CA PHE A 51 9.25 -1.59 11.41
C PHE A 51 9.11 -2.58 10.26
N ARG A 52 10.14 -2.71 9.40
CA ARG A 52 10.09 -3.61 8.25
C ARG A 52 9.96 -5.07 8.66
N GLN A 53 10.55 -5.45 9.78
CA GLN A 53 10.38 -6.80 10.33
C GLN A 53 8.93 -7.04 10.75
N ILE A 54 8.34 -6.10 11.48
CA ILE A 54 6.94 -6.19 11.93
C ILE A 54 6.01 -6.21 10.72
N GLU A 55 6.28 -5.39 9.72
CA GLU A 55 5.53 -5.33 8.47
C GLU A 55 5.54 -6.69 7.75
N SER A 56 6.70 -7.31 7.63
CA SER A 56 6.84 -8.62 6.99
C SER A 56 6.08 -9.72 7.73
N GLU A 57 6.17 -9.74 9.05
CA GLU A 57 5.45 -10.72 9.88
C GLU A 57 3.93 -10.53 9.75
N THR A 58 3.48 -9.28 9.72
CA THR A 58 2.06 -8.95 9.55
C THR A 58 1.54 -9.36 8.18
N LEU A 59 2.30 -9.06 7.12
CA LEU A 59 1.95 -9.46 5.76
C LEU A 59 1.84 -10.97 5.63
N GLU A 60 2.82 -11.70 6.15
CA GLU A 60 2.83 -13.16 6.09
C GLU A 60 1.59 -13.76 6.76
N ALA A 61 1.24 -13.27 7.95
CA ALA A 61 0.07 -13.72 8.66
C ALA A 61 -1.23 -13.42 7.92
N LEU A 62 -1.37 -12.21 7.39
CA LEU A 62 -2.57 -11.79 6.66
C LEU A 62 -2.77 -12.58 5.36
N LEU A 63 -1.69 -12.92 4.66
CA LEU A 63 -1.78 -13.71 3.42
C LEU A 63 -2.35 -15.11 3.65
N GLN A 64 -2.31 -15.62 4.86
CA GLN A 64 -2.80 -16.96 5.21
C GLN A 64 -4.26 -16.96 5.69
N GLU A 65 -4.90 -15.80 5.81
CA GLU A 65 -6.23 -15.71 6.44
C GLU A 65 -7.40 -16.15 5.55
N GLY A 66 -7.23 -16.26 4.24
CA GLY A 66 -8.26 -16.80 3.36
C GLY A 66 -8.67 -15.90 2.22
N ASP A 67 -9.61 -16.40 1.39
CA ASP A 67 -9.96 -15.79 0.11
C ASP A 67 -10.84 -14.55 0.22
N ASP A 68 -11.52 -14.37 1.34
CA ASP A 68 -12.41 -13.23 1.58
C ASP A 68 -11.68 -11.98 2.05
N VAL A 69 -10.38 -12.10 2.32
CA VAL A 69 -9.57 -10.99 2.83
C VAL A 69 -9.01 -10.17 1.69
N ILE A 70 -9.14 -8.84 1.81
CA ILE A 70 -8.53 -7.88 0.91
C ILE A 70 -7.57 -7.04 1.73
N ILE A 71 -6.28 -7.17 1.45
CA ILE A 71 -5.22 -6.51 2.21
C ILE A 71 -4.80 -5.24 1.49
N SER A 72 -4.99 -4.10 2.14
CA SER A 72 -4.41 -2.83 1.68
C SER A 72 -3.04 -2.67 2.32
N THR A 73 -2.00 -2.69 1.50
CA THR A 73 -0.62 -2.59 1.98
C THR A 73 -0.17 -1.14 2.11
N GLY A 74 0.87 -0.90 2.92
CA GLY A 74 1.55 0.38 2.93
C GLY A 74 2.34 0.60 1.65
N GLY A 75 2.57 1.86 1.28
CA GLY A 75 3.28 2.21 0.05
C GLY A 75 4.70 1.68 -0.02
N GLY A 76 5.34 1.46 1.12
CA GLY A 76 6.71 0.94 1.19
C GLY A 76 6.82 -0.56 1.38
N VAL A 77 5.72 -1.31 1.28
CA VAL A 77 5.74 -2.77 1.46
C VAL A 77 6.70 -3.48 0.51
N VAL A 78 6.91 -2.91 -0.68
CA VAL A 78 7.76 -3.50 -1.73
C VAL A 78 9.26 -3.24 -1.53
N VAL A 79 9.63 -2.46 -0.54
CA VAL A 79 11.04 -2.09 -0.30
C VAL A 79 11.84 -3.28 0.26
N THR A 80 11.21 -4.14 1.04
CA THR A 80 11.85 -5.28 1.70
C THR A 80 11.82 -6.52 0.81
N GLU A 81 12.96 -7.18 0.66
CA GLU A 81 13.07 -8.39 -0.16
C GLU A 81 12.14 -9.51 0.31
N ARG A 82 12.05 -9.73 1.63
CA ARG A 82 11.14 -10.72 2.21
C ARG A 82 9.70 -10.47 1.78
N ASN A 83 9.26 -9.20 1.82
CA ASN A 83 7.92 -8.84 1.38
C ASN A 83 7.72 -9.10 -0.11
N ARG A 84 8.72 -8.78 -0.93
CA ARG A 84 8.64 -9.05 -2.37
C ARG A 84 8.53 -10.54 -2.66
N GLN A 85 9.23 -11.38 -1.92
CA GLN A 85 9.12 -12.83 -2.06
C GLN A 85 7.72 -13.34 -1.69
N LEU A 86 7.15 -12.84 -0.60
CA LEU A 86 5.79 -13.18 -0.19
C LEU A 86 4.76 -12.73 -1.23
N LEU A 87 4.90 -11.51 -1.73
CA LEU A 87 3.99 -10.95 -2.72
C LEU A 87 4.12 -11.64 -4.09
N ALA A 88 5.32 -12.05 -4.47
CA ALA A 88 5.54 -12.77 -5.73
C ALA A 88 4.76 -14.09 -5.77
N LYS A 89 4.68 -14.80 -4.67
CA LYS A 89 3.89 -16.03 -4.56
C LYS A 89 2.39 -15.77 -4.69
N ASN A 90 1.94 -14.56 -4.36
CA ASN A 90 0.54 -14.15 -4.40
C ASN A 90 0.19 -13.33 -5.66
N ARG A 91 1.07 -13.28 -6.64
CA ARG A 91 1.03 -12.35 -7.78
C ARG A 91 -0.30 -12.31 -8.52
N LYS A 92 -0.92 -13.47 -8.72
CA LYS A 92 -2.20 -13.58 -9.45
C LYS A 92 -3.36 -12.91 -8.72
N HIS A 93 -3.21 -12.67 -7.43
CA HIS A 93 -4.23 -12.04 -6.58
C HIS A 93 -3.82 -10.65 -6.12
N ASN A 94 -2.71 -10.13 -6.61
CA ASN A 94 -2.25 -8.78 -6.33
C ASN A 94 -2.77 -7.81 -7.39
N VAL A 95 -3.20 -6.64 -6.95
CA VAL A 95 -3.64 -5.55 -7.83
C VAL A 95 -2.78 -4.34 -7.54
N TRP A 96 -2.15 -3.79 -8.58
CA TRP A 96 -1.43 -2.54 -8.47
C TRP A 96 -2.36 -1.38 -8.85
N LEU A 97 -2.66 -0.52 -7.89
CA LEU A 97 -3.38 0.72 -8.14
C LEU A 97 -2.36 1.79 -8.52
N TYR A 98 -2.39 2.17 -9.78
CA TYR A 98 -1.45 3.14 -10.35
C TYR A 98 -2.09 4.52 -10.43
N ALA A 99 -1.37 5.54 -9.98
CA ALA A 99 -1.71 6.94 -10.21
C ALA A 99 -0.45 7.66 -10.69
N SER A 100 -0.62 8.65 -11.57
CA SER A 100 0.50 9.49 -12.01
C SER A 100 1.09 10.24 -10.82
N PHE A 101 2.36 10.63 -10.93
CA PHE A 101 3.05 11.36 -9.88
C PHE A 101 2.31 12.65 -9.51
N ASP A 102 1.85 13.40 -10.50
CA ASP A 102 1.17 14.68 -10.27
C ASP A 102 -0.12 14.49 -9.47
N VAL A 103 -0.89 13.44 -9.76
CA VAL A 103 -2.12 13.12 -9.02
C VAL A 103 -1.79 12.75 -7.57
N VAL A 104 -0.79 11.90 -7.37
CA VAL A 104 -0.35 11.49 -6.03
C VAL A 104 0.14 12.69 -5.23
N TYR A 105 1.01 13.48 -5.82
CA TYR A 105 1.59 14.65 -5.15
C TYR A 105 0.51 15.65 -4.72
N ASP A 106 -0.42 15.94 -5.62
CA ASP A 106 -1.54 16.85 -5.34
C ASP A 106 -2.42 16.35 -4.20
N ARG A 107 -2.77 15.05 -4.21
CA ARG A 107 -3.57 14.44 -3.14
C ARG A 107 -2.88 14.51 -1.79
N ILE A 108 -1.58 14.24 -1.73
CA ILE A 108 -0.82 14.28 -0.49
C ILE A 108 -0.71 15.71 0.05
N GLN A 109 -0.48 16.68 -0.83
CA GLN A 109 -0.43 18.10 -0.43
C GLN A 109 -1.75 18.57 0.19
N LYS A 110 -2.88 18.10 -0.33
CA LYS A 110 -4.22 18.48 0.14
C LYS A 110 -4.64 17.73 1.39
N ASP A 111 -3.99 16.63 1.72
CA ASP A 111 -4.32 15.81 2.87
C ASP A 111 -3.65 16.40 4.12
N THR A 112 -4.40 17.19 4.87
CA THR A 112 -3.92 17.80 6.12
C THR A 112 -4.12 16.91 7.34
N LYS A 113 -4.87 15.81 7.20
CA LYS A 113 -5.19 14.91 8.33
C LYS A 113 -4.12 13.85 8.54
N ASN A 114 -3.49 13.38 7.48
CA ASN A 114 -2.48 12.33 7.53
C ASN A 114 -1.14 12.90 7.10
N GLN A 115 -0.29 13.19 8.09
CA GLN A 115 1.07 13.63 7.81
C GLN A 115 1.93 12.42 7.46
N ARG A 116 2.70 12.54 6.39
CA ARG A 116 3.57 11.47 5.89
C ARG A 116 5.02 11.92 5.98
N PRO A 117 5.83 11.30 6.86
CA PRO A 117 7.24 11.69 7.03
C PRO A 117 8.03 11.64 5.72
N LEU A 118 7.76 10.64 4.88
CA LEU A 118 8.44 10.52 3.59
C LEU A 118 8.21 11.75 2.69
N PHE A 119 6.98 12.28 2.68
CA PHE A 119 6.65 13.47 1.93
C PHE A 119 7.24 14.73 2.57
N LEU A 120 7.14 14.86 3.91
CA LEU A 120 7.58 16.03 4.65
C LEU A 120 9.09 16.21 4.66
N ASN A 121 9.85 15.11 4.66
CA ASN A 121 11.29 15.11 4.83
C ASN A 121 12.08 15.15 3.52
N HIS A 122 11.41 15.24 2.38
CA HIS A 122 12.03 15.22 1.07
C HIS A 122 11.54 16.38 0.20
N SER A 123 12.42 16.86 -0.70
CA SER A 123 12.01 17.78 -1.75
C SER A 123 11.09 17.07 -2.75
N LYS A 124 10.40 17.84 -3.60
CA LYS A 124 9.56 17.27 -4.65
C LYS A 124 10.34 16.34 -5.57
N GLU A 125 11.57 16.72 -5.94
CA GLU A 125 12.43 15.91 -6.80
C GLU A 125 12.84 14.60 -6.13
N GLU A 126 13.28 14.67 -4.88
CA GLU A 126 13.63 13.49 -4.09
C GLU A 126 12.44 12.55 -3.92
N PHE A 127 11.26 13.13 -3.66
CA PHE A 127 10.03 12.36 -3.51
C PHE A 127 9.64 11.67 -4.83
N LYS A 128 9.85 12.37 -5.97
CA LYS A 128 9.62 11.77 -7.29
C LYS A 128 10.57 10.60 -7.57
N ASP A 129 11.82 10.71 -7.15
CA ASP A 129 12.79 9.63 -7.33
C ASP A 129 12.36 8.38 -6.54
N ILE A 130 11.84 8.57 -5.33
CA ILE A 130 11.29 7.47 -4.54
C ILE A 130 10.08 6.86 -5.24
N TYR A 131 9.18 7.68 -5.75
CA TYR A 131 8.02 7.24 -6.52
C TYR A 131 8.46 6.40 -7.73
N ASP A 132 9.36 6.93 -8.55
CA ASP A 132 9.83 6.25 -9.76
C ASP A 132 10.48 4.89 -9.44
N GLY A 133 11.27 4.83 -8.38
CA GLY A 133 11.91 3.59 -7.95
C GLY A 133 10.92 2.51 -7.54
N ARG A 134 9.79 2.90 -6.94
CA ARG A 134 8.76 1.95 -6.50
C ARG A 134 7.89 1.43 -7.64
N MET A 135 7.73 2.20 -8.73
CA MET A 135 6.87 1.80 -9.86
C MET A 135 7.30 0.47 -10.47
N ALA A 136 8.59 0.29 -10.69
CA ALA A 136 9.12 -0.96 -11.23
C ALA A 136 8.88 -2.14 -10.28
N LEU A 137 8.96 -1.91 -8.98
CA LEU A 137 8.72 -2.93 -7.96
C LEU A 137 7.26 -3.37 -7.95
N TYR A 138 6.31 -2.43 -7.98
CA TYR A 138 4.88 -2.76 -8.04
C TYR A 138 4.57 -3.56 -9.31
N GLN A 139 5.10 -3.12 -10.44
CA GLN A 139 4.85 -3.76 -11.72
C GLN A 139 5.28 -5.23 -11.71
N SER A 140 6.40 -5.54 -11.06
CA SER A 140 6.92 -6.90 -10.99
C SER A 140 6.10 -7.84 -10.11
N LEU A 141 5.21 -7.30 -9.26
CA LEU A 141 4.53 -8.06 -8.21
C LEU A 141 3.01 -8.21 -8.41
N ALA A 142 2.45 -7.67 -9.47
CA ALA A 142 1.01 -7.76 -9.73
C ALA A 142 0.72 -8.07 -11.18
N ASP A 143 -0.23 -8.96 -11.42
CA ASP A 143 -0.69 -9.28 -12.77
C ASP A 143 -1.74 -8.28 -13.26
N LEU A 144 -2.47 -7.63 -12.36
CA LEU A 144 -3.49 -6.64 -12.69
C LEU A 144 -3.03 -5.23 -12.28
N VAL A 145 -3.11 -4.30 -13.21
CA VAL A 145 -2.84 -2.89 -12.97
C VAL A 145 -4.10 -2.09 -13.26
N ILE A 146 -4.53 -1.26 -12.31
CA ILE A 146 -5.68 -0.38 -12.49
C ILE A 146 -5.19 1.06 -12.36
N THR A 147 -5.34 1.86 -13.42
CA THR A 147 -5.05 3.29 -13.37
C THR A 147 -6.19 4.00 -12.68
N VAL A 148 -5.89 4.69 -11.58
CA VAL A 148 -6.92 5.39 -10.80
C VAL A 148 -7.15 6.84 -11.23
N ASP A 149 -6.28 7.39 -12.08
CA ASP A 149 -6.45 8.74 -12.63
C ASP A 149 -7.79 8.81 -13.36
N ASN A 150 -8.57 9.85 -13.05
CA ASN A 150 -9.89 10.08 -13.66
C ASN A 150 -10.92 8.97 -13.40
N ARG A 151 -10.74 8.16 -12.36
CA ARG A 151 -11.69 7.14 -11.94
C ARG A 151 -12.15 7.38 -10.51
N THR A 152 -13.41 7.05 -10.24
CA THR A 152 -13.93 7.09 -8.88
C THR A 152 -13.50 5.83 -8.12
N PRO A 153 -13.47 5.87 -6.76
CA PRO A 153 -13.21 4.67 -5.97
C PRO A 153 -14.17 3.53 -6.29
N GLU A 154 -15.44 3.83 -6.58
CA GLU A 154 -16.43 2.82 -6.96
C GLU A 154 -16.06 2.13 -8.27
N GLU A 155 -15.63 2.90 -9.28
CA GLU A 155 -15.17 2.35 -10.56
C GLU A 155 -13.95 1.44 -10.38
N VAL A 156 -12.99 1.87 -9.58
CA VAL A 156 -11.79 1.07 -9.24
C VAL A 156 -12.20 -0.23 -8.56
N ALA A 157 -13.13 -0.16 -7.60
CA ALA A 157 -13.61 -1.34 -6.89
C ALA A 157 -14.28 -2.36 -7.82
N ARG A 158 -14.97 -1.90 -8.86
CA ARG A 158 -15.58 -2.81 -9.86
C ARG A 158 -14.52 -3.66 -10.56
N PHE A 159 -13.39 -3.08 -10.92
CA PHE A 159 -12.28 -3.84 -11.51
C PHE A 159 -11.72 -4.88 -10.54
N ILE A 160 -11.58 -4.51 -9.28
CA ILE A 160 -11.07 -5.42 -8.24
C ILE A 160 -12.02 -6.60 -8.05
N LYS A 161 -13.33 -6.36 -8.08
CA LYS A 161 -14.35 -7.42 -7.93
C LYS A 161 -14.34 -8.41 -9.07
N CYS A 162 -13.89 -8.01 -10.24
CA CYS A 162 -13.84 -8.87 -11.43
C CYS A 162 -12.64 -9.84 -11.45
N MET A 163 -11.79 -9.79 -10.45
CA MET A 163 -10.65 -10.70 -10.36
C MET A 163 -11.04 -12.14 -10.08
#